data_8d928401296da95659029ed2e9217b9d
#
_entry.id   8d928401296da95659029ed2e9217b9d
#
_cell.length_a   1.000
_cell.length_b   1.000
_cell.length_c   1.000
_cell.angle_alpha   90.00
_cell.angle_beta   90.00
_cell.angle_gamma   90.00
#
_symmetry.space_group_name_H-M   'P 1'
#
loop_
_entity.id
_entity.type
_entity.pdbx_description
1 polymer ?
#
loop_
_entity_poly.entity_id
_entity_poly.type
_entity_poly.pdbx_seq_one_letter_code
_entity_poly.pdbx_strand_id
1 'polypeptide(L)'
;VYFLYLNRHGYRGLCRYNKSGHFNIPYGNYKKPYFPEKEIRAFAEKAQRATFICASFDETLAMLKAGDVVYCDPPYDGTFSGYHTDGFTEDDQYHLASVLEHRSSEGHPVIVSNSDTSLIRSLYRNFTHHYIKAKRSIGVSAGESKSATEIIAVSGVRCWVGFDPSRGVDSSAVYEVRV
;
A
#
# COMPACT_ATOMS: atom_id res chain seq x y z
N VAL A 1 0.40 -16.03 -14.46
CA VAL A 1 0.12 -17.43 -14.08
C VAL A 1 1.10 -17.91 -13.02
N TYR A 2 2.43 -17.87 -13.25
CA TYR A 2 3.45 -18.37 -12.32
C TYR A 2 3.42 -17.66 -10.96
N PHE A 3 3.26 -16.35 -10.91
CA PHE A 3 3.16 -15.59 -9.67
C PHE A 3 2.03 -16.12 -8.77
N LEU A 4 0.83 -16.28 -9.33
CA LEU A 4 -0.31 -16.79 -8.57
C LEU A 4 -0.08 -18.23 -8.08
N TYR A 5 0.50 -19.09 -8.93
CA TYR A 5 0.87 -20.45 -8.52
C TYR A 5 1.85 -20.44 -7.36
N LEU A 6 2.94 -19.67 -7.46
CA LEU A 6 3.95 -19.57 -6.41
C LEU A 6 3.38 -18.99 -5.12
N ASN A 7 2.55 -17.94 -5.20
CA ASN A 7 1.88 -17.36 -4.04
C ASN A 7 0.95 -18.39 -3.34
N ARG A 8 0.17 -19.15 -4.11
CA ARG A 8 -0.78 -20.12 -3.54
C ARG A 8 -0.12 -21.38 -2.96
N HIS A 9 1.06 -21.75 -3.42
CA HIS A 9 1.82 -22.91 -2.97
C HIS A 9 2.96 -22.57 -2.03
N GLY A 10 3.42 -21.32 -2.00
CA GLY A 10 4.47 -20.83 -1.12
C GLY A 10 4.00 -20.71 0.34
N TYR A 11 4.94 -20.83 1.26
CA TYR A 11 4.68 -20.73 2.70
C TYR A 11 3.94 -19.43 3.04
N ARG A 12 2.77 -19.54 3.65
CA ARG A 12 1.87 -18.44 4.05
C ARG A 12 1.46 -17.48 2.92
N GLY A 13 1.59 -17.88 1.66
CA GLY A 13 1.30 -17.00 0.52
C GLY A 13 2.27 -15.84 0.37
N LEU A 14 3.44 -15.93 0.96
CA LEU A 14 4.48 -14.89 0.84
C LEU A 14 5.02 -14.84 -0.58
N CYS A 15 5.48 -13.66 -0.97
CA CYS A 15 6.21 -13.43 -2.20
C CYS A 15 7.52 -12.71 -1.85
N ARG A 16 8.65 -13.36 -2.10
CA ARG A 16 9.97 -12.79 -1.82
C ARG A 16 10.97 -13.28 -2.86
N TYR A 17 11.86 -12.40 -3.25
CA TYR A 17 12.97 -12.69 -4.15
C TYR A 17 14.31 -12.48 -3.39
N ASN A 18 15.32 -13.26 -3.74
CA ASN A 18 16.66 -13.04 -3.24
C ASN A 18 17.35 -11.91 -4.03
N LYS A 19 18.56 -11.52 -3.60
CA LYS A 19 19.37 -10.48 -4.27
C LYS A 19 19.70 -10.78 -5.74
N SER A 20 19.60 -12.05 -6.16
CA SER A 20 19.78 -12.48 -7.55
C SER A 20 18.48 -12.53 -8.34
N GLY A 21 17.37 -12.01 -7.80
CA GLY A 21 16.05 -11.98 -8.47
C GLY A 21 15.31 -13.32 -8.50
N HIS A 22 15.77 -14.35 -7.78
CA HIS A 22 15.08 -15.64 -7.74
C HIS A 22 14.07 -15.68 -6.60
N PHE A 23 12.89 -16.23 -6.91
CA PHE A 23 11.86 -16.51 -5.91
C PHE A 23 12.41 -17.50 -4.85
N ASN A 24 12.34 -17.14 -3.56
CA ASN A 24 12.95 -17.90 -2.48
C ASN A 24 12.02 -18.14 -1.28
N ILE A 25 10.73 -18.32 -1.52
CA ILE A 25 9.79 -18.78 -0.51
C ILE A 25 9.74 -20.31 -0.52
N PRO A 26 9.88 -20.97 0.64
CA PRO A 26 9.75 -22.42 0.72
C PRO A 26 8.31 -22.86 0.41
N TYR A 27 8.17 -24.11 0.01
CA TYR A 27 6.86 -24.74 -0.24
C TYR A 27 6.02 -24.79 1.05
N GLY A 28 4.74 -24.43 0.95
CA GLY A 28 3.84 -24.28 2.10
C GLY A 28 3.20 -25.57 2.62
N ASN A 29 3.47 -26.74 1.99
CA ASN A 29 2.91 -28.04 2.36
C ASN A 29 1.37 -28.10 2.41
N TYR A 30 0.69 -27.32 1.59
CA TYR A 30 -0.76 -27.32 1.51
C TYR A 30 -1.27 -28.55 0.73
N LYS A 31 -2.17 -29.33 1.32
CA LYS A 31 -2.79 -30.49 0.66
C LYS A 31 -3.69 -30.08 -0.51
N LYS A 32 -4.38 -28.95 -0.38
CA LYS A 32 -5.29 -28.40 -1.40
C LYS A 32 -5.23 -26.87 -1.37
N PRO A 33 -4.29 -26.26 -2.09
CA PRO A 33 -4.24 -24.81 -2.19
C PRO A 33 -5.54 -24.27 -2.78
N TYR A 34 -6.09 -23.22 -2.15
CA TYR A 34 -7.28 -22.56 -2.68
C TYR A 34 -6.93 -21.78 -3.96
N PHE A 35 -7.69 -22.00 -5.02
CA PHE A 35 -7.59 -21.23 -6.25
C PHE A 35 -8.73 -20.20 -6.28
N PRO A 36 -8.44 -18.87 -6.17
CA PRO A 36 -9.45 -17.82 -6.06
C PRO A 36 -10.00 -17.42 -7.45
N GLU A 37 -10.63 -18.32 -8.17
CA GLU A 37 -11.09 -18.08 -9.54
C GLU A 37 -12.12 -16.95 -9.62
N LYS A 38 -13.10 -16.93 -8.70
CA LYS A 38 -14.14 -15.91 -8.67
C LYS A 38 -13.56 -14.51 -8.44
N GLU A 39 -12.63 -14.40 -7.49
CA GLU A 39 -11.96 -13.16 -7.14
C GLU A 39 -11.07 -12.67 -8.29
N ILE A 40 -10.39 -13.59 -8.98
CA ILE A 40 -9.56 -13.25 -10.16
C ILE A 40 -10.44 -12.71 -11.29
N ARG A 41 -11.59 -13.33 -11.56
CA ARG A 41 -12.52 -12.87 -12.60
C ARG A 41 -13.10 -11.51 -12.26
N ALA A 42 -13.54 -11.31 -11.01
CA ALA A 42 -14.03 -10.02 -10.53
C ALA A 42 -12.94 -8.93 -10.57
N PHE A 43 -11.70 -9.27 -10.21
CA PHE A 43 -10.57 -8.36 -10.36
C PHE A 43 -10.30 -8.02 -11.84
N ALA A 44 -10.28 -9.02 -12.73
CA ALA A 44 -10.04 -8.80 -14.14
C ALA A 44 -11.08 -7.86 -14.77
N GLU A 45 -12.35 -7.97 -14.37
CA GLU A 45 -13.41 -7.05 -14.81
C GLU A 45 -13.17 -5.62 -14.31
N LYS A 46 -12.85 -5.43 -13.03
CA LYS A 46 -12.54 -4.12 -12.46
C LYS A 46 -11.27 -3.51 -13.05
N ALA A 47 -10.27 -4.34 -13.30
CA ALA A 47 -8.97 -3.92 -13.84
C ALA A 47 -9.05 -3.32 -15.25
N GLN A 48 -10.14 -3.59 -16.00
CA GLN A 48 -10.38 -2.94 -17.29
C GLN A 48 -10.49 -1.40 -17.19
N ARG A 49 -10.80 -0.88 -16.00
CA ARG A 49 -10.95 0.55 -15.72
C ARG A 49 -9.70 1.16 -15.05
N ALA A 50 -8.64 0.39 -14.89
CA ALA A 50 -7.42 0.81 -14.22
C ALA A 50 -6.23 0.80 -15.18
N THR A 51 -5.32 1.74 -14.99
CA THR A 51 -4.00 1.73 -15.64
C THR A 51 -2.95 1.33 -14.61
N PHE A 52 -2.22 0.26 -14.88
CA PHE A 52 -1.13 -0.21 -14.03
C PHE A 52 0.19 0.32 -14.59
N ILE A 53 0.96 1.03 -13.76
CA ILE A 53 2.22 1.66 -14.13
C ILE A 53 3.31 1.13 -13.21
N CYS A 54 4.46 0.76 -13.76
CA CYS A 54 5.67 0.47 -13.02
C CYS A 54 6.58 1.69 -13.14
N ALA A 55 6.58 2.55 -12.13
CA ALA A 55 7.30 3.82 -12.09
C ALA A 55 7.64 4.19 -10.65
N SER A 56 8.56 5.13 -10.45
CA SER A 56 8.77 5.72 -9.13
C SER A 56 7.56 6.54 -8.69
N PHE A 57 7.48 6.82 -7.38
CA PHE A 57 6.42 7.70 -6.88
C PHE A 57 6.54 9.14 -7.43
N ASP A 58 7.76 9.62 -7.68
CA ASP A 58 7.98 10.93 -8.30
C ASP A 58 7.37 11.00 -9.71
N GLU A 59 7.67 9.99 -10.55
CA GLU A 59 7.12 9.88 -11.90
C GLU A 59 5.60 9.75 -11.87
N THR A 60 5.07 8.95 -10.96
CA THR A 60 3.62 8.73 -10.83
C THR A 60 2.92 10.01 -10.38
N LEU A 61 3.45 10.69 -9.35
CA LEU A 61 2.89 11.93 -8.82
C LEU A 61 3.03 13.11 -9.81
N ALA A 62 3.99 13.06 -10.74
CA ALA A 62 4.10 14.04 -11.81
C ALA A 62 2.99 13.91 -12.88
N MET A 63 2.28 12.77 -12.94
CA MET A 63 1.18 12.55 -13.89
C MET A 63 -0.17 13.10 -13.42
N LEU A 64 -0.26 13.60 -12.18
CA LEU A 64 -1.50 14.10 -11.60
C LEU A 64 -2.11 15.24 -12.42
N LYS A 65 -3.43 15.21 -12.54
CA LYS A 65 -4.24 16.23 -13.20
C LYS A 65 -5.19 16.87 -12.18
N ALA A 66 -5.64 18.07 -12.48
CA ALA A 66 -6.60 18.76 -11.61
C ALA A 66 -7.82 17.87 -11.30
N GLY A 67 -8.11 17.73 -10.01
CA GLY A 67 -9.19 16.88 -9.50
C GLY A 67 -8.79 15.45 -9.15
N ASP A 68 -7.57 15.03 -9.47
CA ASP A 68 -7.08 13.70 -9.05
C ASP A 68 -6.82 13.65 -7.55
N VAL A 69 -7.07 12.47 -6.97
CA VAL A 69 -6.85 12.15 -5.55
C VAL A 69 -5.70 11.17 -5.45
N VAL A 70 -4.78 11.40 -4.51
CA VAL A 70 -3.66 10.52 -4.22
C VAL A 70 -4.00 9.63 -3.04
N TYR A 71 -3.88 8.30 -3.20
CA TYR A 71 -3.76 7.34 -2.12
C TYR A 71 -2.36 6.73 -2.14
N CYS A 72 -1.62 6.92 -1.09
CA CYS A 72 -0.24 6.46 -0.97
C CYS A 72 -0.12 5.40 0.13
N ASP A 73 0.41 4.23 -0.24
CA ASP A 73 0.64 3.08 0.66
C ASP A 73 2.11 2.64 0.54
N PRO A 74 3.06 3.43 1.10
CA PRO A 74 4.48 3.15 1.02
C PRO A 74 4.88 1.98 1.93
N PRO A 75 6.11 1.44 1.82
CA PRO A 75 6.67 0.60 2.86
C PRO A 75 6.61 1.31 4.22
N TYR A 76 5.97 0.64 5.19
CA TYR A 76 5.68 1.25 6.49
C TYR A 76 6.95 1.40 7.33
N ASP A 77 7.10 2.55 7.97
CA ASP A 77 8.20 2.84 8.88
C ASP A 77 8.28 1.81 10.02
N GLY A 78 9.50 1.39 10.38
CA GLY A 78 9.76 0.38 11.40
C GLY A 78 9.30 -1.03 11.04
N THR A 79 8.88 -1.28 9.79
CA THR A 79 8.57 -2.62 9.29
C THR A 79 9.69 -3.17 8.41
N PHE A 80 9.69 -4.50 8.21
CA PHE A 80 10.66 -5.13 7.34
C PHE A 80 10.45 -4.71 5.88
N SER A 81 11.37 -3.89 5.37
CA SER A 81 11.34 -3.36 3.99
C SER A 81 12.10 -4.24 2.98
N GLY A 82 12.36 -5.50 3.30
CA GLY A 82 13.15 -6.43 2.47
C GLY A 82 12.46 -6.91 1.17
N TYR A 83 11.46 -6.20 0.68
CA TYR A 83 10.82 -6.50 -0.61
C TYR A 83 11.64 -5.97 -1.80
N HIS A 84 12.48 -4.96 -1.59
CA HIS A 84 13.44 -4.42 -2.56
C HIS A 84 14.87 -4.64 -2.10
N THR A 85 15.79 -4.77 -3.04
CA THR A 85 17.22 -4.97 -2.78
C THR A 85 17.86 -3.83 -2.00
N ASP A 86 17.37 -2.60 -2.19
CA ASP A 86 17.90 -1.39 -1.56
C ASP A 86 17.03 -0.90 -0.38
N GLY A 87 15.83 -1.49 -0.19
CA GLY A 87 14.88 -1.12 0.84
C GLY A 87 14.20 0.23 0.56
N PHE A 88 13.33 0.66 1.48
CA PHE A 88 12.77 2.02 1.54
C PHE A 88 13.29 2.65 2.81
N THR A 89 14.11 3.67 2.67
CA THR A 89 14.90 4.26 3.75
C THR A 89 14.13 5.37 4.46
N GLU A 90 14.68 5.87 5.55
CA GLU A 90 14.16 7.06 6.23
C GLU A 90 14.22 8.29 5.31
N ASP A 91 15.28 8.42 4.51
CA ASP A 91 15.41 9.51 3.53
C ASP A 91 14.32 9.43 2.46
N ASP A 92 13.93 8.21 2.03
CA ASP A 92 12.81 8.02 1.12
C ASP A 92 11.46 8.43 1.76
N GLN A 93 11.28 8.18 3.07
CA GLN A 93 10.10 8.66 3.81
C GLN A 93 10.05 10.19 3.85
N TYR A 94 11.18 10.86 4.10
CA TYR A 94 11.27 12.33 4.07
C TYR A 94 10.96 12.88 2.68
N HIS A 95 11.57 12.29 1.65
CA HIS A 95 11.36 12.70 0.27
C HIS A 95 9.89 12.55 -0.15
N LEU A 96 9.31 11.37 0.08
CA LEU A 96 7.90 11.10 -0.22
C LEU A 96 6.96 12.09 0.49
N ALA A 97 7.18 12.33 1.78
CA ALA A 97 6.35 13.26 2.54
C ALA A 97 6.42 14.68 1.96
N SER A 98 7.61 15.14 1.58
CA SER A 98 7.80 16.45 0.94
C SER A 98 7.06 16.58 -0.39
N VAL A 99 7.14 15.54 -1.23
CA VAL A 99 6.44 15.53 -2.53
C VAL A 99 4.92 15.50 -2.33
N LEU A 100 4.42 14.71 -1.40
CA LEU A 100 2.98 14.62 -1.10
C LEU A 100 2.43 15.93 -0.51
N GLU A 101 3.20 16.60 0.36
CA GLU A 101 2.82 17.92 0.90
C GLU A 101 2.76 18.96 -0.23
N HIS A 102 3.72 18.93 -1.16
CA HIS A 102 3.71 19.79 -2.34
C HIS A 102 2.47 19.54 -3.20
N ARG A 103 2.15 18.27 -3.54
CA ARG A 103 0.94 17.94 -4.31
C ARG A 103 -0.35 18.37 -3.59
N SER A 104 -0.38 18.22 -2.27
CA SER A 104 -1.50 18.74 -1.47
C SER A 104 -1.64 20.26 -1.56
N SER A 105 -0.52 21.00 -1.56
CA SER A 105 -0.53 22.47 -1.72
C SER A 105 -1.00 22.92 -3.10
N GLU A 106 -0.82 22.10 -4.11
CA GLU A 106 -1.36 22.30 -5.48
C GLU A 106 -2.86 22.01 -5.58
N GLY A 107 -3.48 21.54 -4.51
CA GLY A 107 -4.93 21.29 -4.42
C GLY A 107 -5.34 19.85 -4.65
N HIS A 108 -4.40 18.91 -4.71
CA HIS A 108 -4.71 17.48 -4.77
C HIS A 108 -5.02 16.95 -3.37
N PRO A 109 -6.18 16.30 -3.14
CA PRO A 109 -6.41 15.55 -1.92
C PRO A 109 -5.40 14.39 -1.81
N VAL A 110 -4.76 14.27 -0.64
CA VAL A 110 -3.75 13.24 -0.38
C VAL A 110 -4.16 12.42 0.83
N ILE A 111 -4.09 11.10 0.70
CA ILE A 111 -4.31 10.14 1.76
C ILE A 111 -3.06 9.26 1.83
N VAL A 112 -2.47 9.11 3.01
CA VAL A 112 -1.29 8.26 3.24
C VAL A 112 -1.59 7.27 4.35
N SER A 113 -1.30 5.99 4.12
CA SER A 113 -1.27 4.97 5.17
C SER A 113 0.17 4.68 5.60
N ASN A 114 0.41 4.52 6.91
CA ASN A 114 1.74 4.15 7.43
C ASN A 114 1.64 3.62 8.88
N SER A 115 2.77 3.18 9.45
CA SER A 115 2.88 2.88 10.88
C SER A 115 2.71 4.14 11.72
N ASP A 116 2.10 4.00 12.91
CA ASP A 116 1.99 5.08 13.88
C ASP A 116 3.32 5.23 14.65
N THR A 117 4.29 5.92 14.06
CA THR A 117 5.60 6.23 14.65
C THR A 117 5.78 7.71 14.88
N SER A 118 6.76 8.10 15.70
CA SER A 118 7.11 9.51 15.93
C SER A 118 7.58 10.18 14.63
N LEU A 119 8.34 9.45 13.80
CA LEU A 119 8.80 9.92 12.50
C LEU A 119 7.61 10.27 11.60
N ILE A 120 6.70 9.32 11.38
CA ILE A 120 5.55 9.51 10.48
C ILE A 120 4.62 10.62 10.97
N ARG A 121 4.35 10.71 12.27
CA ARG A 121 3.59 11.84 12.82
C ARG A 121 4.27 13.20 12.59
N SER A 122 5.59 13.24 12.64
CA SER A 122 6.37 14.46 12.37
C SER A 122 6.35 14.84 10.90
N LEU A 123 6.52 13.87 10.00
CA LEU A 123 6.51 14.08 8.56
C LEU A 123 5.16 14.61 8.05
N TYR A 124 4.07 14.05 8.55
CA TYR A 124 2.71 14.43 8.15
C TYR A 124 2.00 15.33 9.15
N ARG A 125 2.74 16.13 9.95
CA ARG A 125 2.19 17.00 11.00
C ARG A 125 1.11 17.99 10.52
N ASN A 126 1.16 18.37 9.25
CA ASN A 126 0.20 19.29 8.62
C ASN A 126 -1.04 18.57 8.06
N PHE A 127 -1.09 17.22 8.17
CA PHE A 127 -2.20 16.39 7.73
C PHE A 127 -3.10 16.06 8.94
N THR A 128 -4.36 15.79 8.68
CA THR A 128 -5.27 15.26 9.70
C THR A 128 -4.98 13.78 9.92
N HIS A 129 -4.73 13.38 11.16
CA HIS A 129 -4.38 12.01 11.51
C HIS A 129 -5.59 11.21 11.99
N HIS A 130 -5.83 10.06 11.40
CA HIS A 130 -6.78 9.05 11.85
C HIS A 130 -6.02 7.79 12.23
N TYR A 131 -6.39 7.17 13.36
CA TYR A 131 -5.70 6.00 13.88
C TYR A 131 -6.57 4.77 13.77
N ILE A 132 -6.02 3.69 13.21
CA ILE A 132 -6.69 2.40 13.08
C ILE A 132 -5.88 1.30 13.77
N LYS A 133 -6.57 0.31 14.34
CA LYS A 133 -5.94 -0.90 14.86
C LYS A 133 -5.99 -1.98 13.80
N ALA A 134 -4.84 -2.31 13.23
CA ALA A 134 -4.69 -3.38 12.25
C ALA A 134 -4.16 -4.66 12.92
N LYS A 135 -4.74 -5.80 12.57
CA LYS A 135 -4.21 -7.11 12.98
C LYS A 135 -3.08 -7.50 12.04
N ARG A 136 -1.87 -7.69 12.57
CA ARG A 136 -0.74 -8.20 11.79
C ARG A 136 -0.67 -9.72 11.90
N SER A 137 -0.78 -10.40 10.77
CA SER A 137 -0.69 -11.86 10.68
C SER A 137 0.70 -12.36 10.26
N ILE A 138 1.55 -11.47 9.75
CA ILE A 138 2.90 -11.81 9.26
C ILE A 138 3.92 -11.53 10.36
N GLY A 139 4.85 -12.47 10.60
CA GLY A 139 5.89 -12.35 11.63
C GLY A 139 5.45 -12.72 13.04
N VAL A 140 4.30 -13.36 13.20
CA VAL A 140 3.75 -13.83 14.50
C VAL A 140 3.71 -15.36 14.50
N SER A 141 3.94 -15.97 15.66
CA SER A 141 3.80 -17.42 15.84
C SER A 141 2.37 -17.88 15.51
N ALA A 142 2.23 -19.14 15.09
CA ALA A 142 0.91 -19.69 14.77
C ALA A 142 -0.04 -19.59 15.98
N GLY A 143 -1.15 -18.86 15.84
CA GLY A 143 -2.12 -18.66 16.91
C GLY A 143 -2.02 -17.32 17.65
N GLU A 144 -0.97 -16.52 17.43
CA GLU A 144 -0.86 -15.18 18.01
C GLU A 144 -1.27 -14.11 16.97
N SER A 145 -1.99 -13.10 17.42
CA SER A 145 -2.25 -11.88 16.64
C SER A 145 -1.62 -10.70 17.35
N LYS A 146 -0.65 -10.03 16.72
CA LYS A 146 -0.21 -8.71 17.18
C LYS A 146 -1.08 -7.66 16.53
N SER A 147 -1.67 -6.77 17.32
CA SER A 147 -2.28 -5.55 16.79
C SER A 147 -1.22 -4.46 16.73
N ALA A 148 -1.17 -3.74 15.62
CA ALA A 148 -0.39 -2.53 15.50
C ALA A 148 -1.33 -1.35 15.26
N THR A 149 -0.98 -0.18 15.78
CA THR A 149 -1.66 1.04 15.39
C THR A 149 -1.06 1.53 14.08
N GLU A 150 -1.92 1.85 13.14
CA GLU A 150 -1.56 2.46 11.87
C GLU A 150 -2.18 3.85 11.81
N ILE A 151 -1.56 4.74 11.04
CA ILE A 151 -2.01 6.10 10.82
C ILE A 151 -2.51 6.22 9.37
N ILE A 152 -3.64 6.88 9.21
CA ILE A 152 -4.11 7.40 7.93
C ILE A 152 -4.01 8.92 8.03
N ALA A 153 -3.05 9.49 7.32
CA ALA A 153 -2.85 10.93 7.26
C ALA A 153 -3.54 11.49 6.01
N VAL A 154 -4.36 12.53 6.19
CA VAL A 154 -5.22 13.09 5.14
C VAL A 154 -4.99 14.59 5.01
N SER A 155 -4.77 15.08 3.79
CA SER A 155 -4.65 16.51 3.48
C SER A 155 -5.45 16.88 2.23
N GLY A 156 -5.76 18.19 2.08
CA GLY A 156 -6.44 18.72 0.90
C GLY A 156 -7.96 18.47 0.85
N VAL A 157 -8.55 17.87 1.88
CA VAL A 157 -9.99 17.60 1.92
C VAL A 157 -10.69 18.62 2.81
N ARG A 158 -11.47 19.50 2.21
CA ARG A 158 -12.26 20.50 2.97
C ARG A 158 -13.56 19.96 3.56
N CYS A 159 -14.02 18.80 3.12
CA CYS A 159 -15.22 18.15 3.65
C CYS A 159 -15.25 16.67 3.28
N TRP A 160 -15.08 15.79 4.27
CA TRP A 160 -15.38 14.37 4.13
C TRP A 160 -16.77 14.11 4.70
N VAL A 161 -17.76 13.94 3.83
CA VAL A 161 -19.04 13.35 4.23
C VAL A 161 -18.86 11.83 4.06
N GLY A 162 -18.49 11.16 5.15
CA GLY A 162 -18.60 9.72 5.33
C GLY A 162 -17.95 8.86 4.23
N PHE A 163 -16.69 8.49 4.41
CA PHE A 163 -16.13 7.36 3.69
C PHE A 163 -16.79 6.07 4.22
N ASP A 164 -17.73 5.54 3.45
CA ASP A 164 -18.26 4.19 3.66
C ASP A 164 -17.45 3.23 2.78
N PRO A 165 -16.55 2.40 3.34
CA PRO A 165 -15.76 1.46 2.55
C PRO A 165 -16.62 0.39 1.86
N SER A 166 -17.90 0.26 2.18
CA SER A 166 -18.85 -0.65 1.53
C SER A 166 -19.49 -0.09 0.28
N ARG A 167 -19.45 1.24 0.08
CA ARG A 167 -19.96 1.91 -1.12
C ARG A 167 -18.79 2.22 -2.04
N GLY A 168 -18.67 1.48 -3.12
CA GLY A 168 -17.62 1.69 -4.13
C GLY A 168 -17.55 3.15 -4.59
N VAL A 169 -16.32 3.66 -4.70
CA VAL A 169 -16.01 5.02 -5.17
C VAL A 169 -16.52 5.18 -6.60
N ASP A 170 -17.40 6.14 -6.82
CA ASP A 170 -17.89 6.49 -8.15
C ASP A 170 -16.82 7.32 -8.88
N SER A 171 -16.34 6.77 -9.99
CA SER A 171 -15.61 7.33 -11.15
C SER A 171 -14.60 8.49 -11.00
N SER A 172 -14.02 8.77 -9.85
CA SER A 172 -12.78 9.57 -9.77
C SER A 172 -11.58 8.66 -9.85
N ALA A 173 -10.56 9.02 -10.63
CA ALA A 173 -9.34 8.25 -10.71
C ALA A 173 -8.65 8.26 -9.32
N VAL A 174 -8.57 7.10 -8.70
CA VAL A 174 -7.80 6.90 -7.48
C VAL A 174 -6.44 6.37 -7.90
N TYR A 175 -5.40 7.15 -7.71
CA TYR A 175 -4.03 6.71 -7.93
C TYR A 175 -3.51 6.08 -6.63
N GLU A 176 -3.35 4.78 -6.62
CA GLU A 176 -2.61 4.08 -5.58
C GLU A 176 -1.14 4.10 -5.96
N VAL A 177 -0.34 4.86 -5.22
CA VAL A 177 1.12 4.84 -5.36
C VAL A 177 1.64 3.78 -4.40
N ARG A 178 2.03 2.62 -4.93
CA ARG A 178 2.82 1.63 -4.19
C ARG A 178 4.29 1.83 -4.51
N VAL A 179 5.06 2.10 -3.50
CA VAL A 179 6.51 2.28 -3.56
C VAL A 179 7.23 0.95 -3.32
#